data_1d9304c5f46fec3efc2f34e44c7ed621
#
_entry.id   1d9304c5f46fec3efc2f34e44c7ed621
#
_cell.length_a   1.000
_cell.length_b   1.000
_cell.length_c   1.000
_cell.angle_alpha   90.00
_cell.angle_beta   90.00
_cell.angle_gamma   90.00
#
_symmetry.space_group_name_H-M   'P 1'
#
loop_
_entity.id
_entity.type
_entity.pdbx_description
1 polymer ?
#
loop_
_entity_poly.entity_id
_entity_poly.type
_entity_poly.pdbx_seq_one_letter_code
_entity_poly.pdbx_strand_id
1 'polypeptide(L)'
;TYGLDAFDIYLHCGHSGHYYTSNDGVHNAQWHMWNEDTRALSKNMRLGDETRELKLFSTYGCAQMYDEDGHRLERWNPIFKGGLKFATGFWELAWLFGSDYTSNRQLGIDYAQYLNTTNKTVKYAWWDAVKEHPDNKPAVLASGASQSNAASRRDNMRMVDLPNYSVLRDGDVDWLGWTQWR
;
A
#
# COMPACT_ATOMS: atom_id res chain seq x y z
N THR A 1 3.59 21.80 -8.08
CA THR A 1 4.09 20.80 -7.11
C THR A 1 3.66 19.45 -7.62
N TYR A 2 4.59 18.62 -8.03
CA TYR A 2 4.27 17.25 -8.47
C TYR A 2 4.06 16.42 -7.20
N GLY A 3 2.85 15.87 -7.02
CA GLY A 3 2.51 14.96 -5.94
C GLY A 3 2.99 13.54 -6.20
N LEU A 4 2.60 12.59 -5.35
CA LEU A 4 2.92 11.16 -5.49
C LEU A 4 2.41 10.58 -6.82
N ASP A 5 1.33 11.11 -7.36
CA ASP A 5 0.73 10.70 -8.64
C ASP A 5 1.57 11.03 -9.88
N ALA A 6 2.74 11.67 -9.71
CA ALA A 6 3.70 11.85 -10.81
C ALA A 6 4.41 10.54 -11.23
N PHE A 7 4.22 9.46 -10.48
CA PHE A 7 4.91 8.18 -10.67
C PHE A 7 3.91 7.03 -10.75
N ASP A 8 4.20 6.01 -11.54
CA ASP A 8 3.41 4.77 -11.58
C ASP A 8 3.53 3.95 -10.29
N ILE A 9 4.67 4.06 -9.63
CA ILE A 9 5.01 3.34 -8.41
C ILE A 9 5.61 4.30 -7.40
N TYR A 10 5.16 4.22 -6.17
CA TYR A 10 5.76 4.93 -5.06
C TYR A 10 6.03 3.97 -3.90
N LEU A 11 7.23 4.03 -3.36
CA LEU A 11 7.64 3.33 -2.15
C LEU A 11 7.90 4.34 -1.04
N HIS A 12 7.11 4.27 0.02
CA HIS A 12 7.36 4.99 1.26
C HIS A 12 8.17 4.10 2.21
N CYS A 13 9.21 4.68 2.81
CA CYS A 13 9.96 4.05 3.89
C CYS A 13 10.08 5.04 5.04
N GLY A 14 9.50 4.70 6.20
CA GLY A 14 9.51 5.60 7.34
C GLY A 14 8.46 5.26 8.39
N HIS A 15 8.36 6.11 9.41
CA HIS A 15 7.35 5.94 10.44
C HIS A 15 5.94 6.07 9.88
N SER A 16 5.08 5.17 10.28
CA SER A 16 3.68 5.14 9.91
C SER A 16 2.88 4.34 10.94
N GLY A 17 1.58 4.33 10.80
CA GLY A 17 0.71 3.60 11.69
C GLY A 17 -0.76 3.81 11.37
N HIS A 18 -1.61 3.41 12.30
CA HIS A 18 -3.02 3.77 12.31
C HIS A 18 -3.26 4.88 13.35
N TYR A 19 -4.24 5.71 13.10
CA TYR A 19 -4.58 6.83 13.96
C TYR A 19 -6.09 7.05 13.98
N TYR A 20 -6.64 7.18 15.17
CA TYR A 20 -8.04 7.54 15.38
C TYR A 20 -8.15 9.03 15.71
N THR A 21 -8.92 9.76 14.94
CA THR A 21 -9.18 11.18 15.18
C THR A 21 -10.44 11.32 16.03
N SER A 22 -10.28 11.57 17.33
CA SER A 22 -11.42 11.68 18.25
C SER A 22 -12.41 12.79 17.90
N ASN A 23 -11.96 13.84 17.21
CA ASN A 23 -12.78 14.99 16.86
C ASN A 23 -13.80 14.71 15.74
N ASP A 24 -13.50 13.80 14.83
CA ASP A 24 -14.37 13.46 13.70
C ASP A 24 -14.74 11.97 13.65
N GLY A 25 -14.24 11.18 14.59
CA GLY A 25 -14.54 9.75 14.67
C GLY A 25 -13.92 8.92 13.54
N VAL A 26 -12.92 9.43 12.83
CA VAL A 26 -12.38 8.80 11.64
C VAL A 26 -11.12 7.99 11.96
N HIS A 27 -11.10 6.74 11.52
CA HIS A 27 -9.90 5.89 11.54
C HIS A 27 -9.04 6.17 10.31
N ASN A 28 -7.77 6.52 10.54
CA ASN A 28 -6.82 6.85 9.49
C ASN A 28 -5.62 5.91 9.49
N ALA A 29 -5.07 5.62 8.31
CA ALA A 29 -3.66 5.32 8.18
C ALA A 29 -2.89 6.65 8.14
N GLN A 30 -1.70 6.66 8.70
CA GLN A 30 -0.85 7.86 8.74
C GLN A 30 0.58 7.53 8.35
N TRP A 31 1.23 8.51 7.71
CA TRP A 31 2.64 8.46 7.37
C TRP A 31 3.31 9.72 7.89
N HIS A 32 4.43 9.56 8.58
CA HIS A 32 5.25 10.68 9.01
C HIS A 32 6.07 11.16 7.81
N MET A 33 5.97 12.44 7.56
CA MET A 33 6.73 13.09 6.51
C MET A 33 8.11 13.50 7.04
N TRP A 34 8.87 14.22 6.26
CA TRP A 34 10.25 14.62 6.54
C TRP A 34 10.48 15.20 7.95
N ASN A 35 9.55 15.96 8.50
CA ASN A 35 9.58 16.35 9.90
C ASN A 35 8.52 15.55 10.69
N GLU A 36 8.86 15.14 11.90
CA GLU A 36 8.03 14.29 12.75
C GLU A 36 6.67 14.90 13.08
N ASP A 37 6.53 16.21 12.97
CA ASP A 37 5.29 16.95 13.25
C ASP A 37 4.30 16.93 12.07
N THR A 38 4.78 16.62 10.86
CA THR A 38 3.94 16.60 9.67
C THR A 38 3.52 15.15 9.34
N ARG A 39 2.22 14.94 9.29
CA ARG A 39 1.62 13.64 8.98
C ARG A 39 0.72 13.73 7.77
N ALA A 40 0.89 12.78 6.84
CA ALA A 40 -0.10 12.53 5.83
C ALA A 40 -1.15 11.56 6.39
N LEU A 41 -2.42 11.95 6.37
CA LEU A 41 -3.54 11.13 6.82
C LEU A 41 -4.30 10.60 5.62
N SER A 42 -4.66 9.33 5.66
CA SER A 42 -5.35 8.64 4.56
C SER A 42 -6.65 9.33 4.14
N LYS A 43 -7.39 9.91 5.06
CA LYS A 43 -8.64 10.66 4.75
C LYS A 43 -8.42 11.86 3.82
N ASN A 44 -7.21 12.40 3.77
CA ASN A 44 -6.82 13.55 2.95
C ASN A 44 -6.07 13.12 1.68
N MET A 45 -5.87 11.82 1.46
CA MET A 45 -5.12 11.28 0.33
C MET A 45 -6.08 10.69 -0.69
N ARG A 46 -5.81 11.04 -1.95
CA ARG A 46 -6.44 10.42 -3.11
C ARG A 46 -5.32 10.15 -4.09
N LEU A 47 -5.06 8.89 -4.37
CA LEU A 47 -3.94 8.47 -5.22
C LEU A 47 -4.45 7.81 -6.49
N GLY A 48 -3.79 8.06 -7.61
CA GLY A 48 -4.12 7.48 -8.92
C GLY A 48 -5.13 8.30 -9.71
N ASP A 49 -5.10 9.62 -9.60
CA ASP A 49 -5.99 10.49 -10.36
C ASP A 49 -5.79 10.40 -11.89
N GLU A 50 -6.71 10.96 -12.67
CA GLU A 50 -6.81 10.78 -14.12
C GLU A 50 -5.58 11.23 -14.91
N THR A 51 -4.75 12.11 -14.36
CA THR A 51 -3.68 12.77 -15.14
C THR A 51 -2.30 12.19 -14.88
N ARG A 52 -2.09 11.55 -13.71
CA ARG A 52 -0.80 11.00 -13.30
C ARG A 52 -1.02 9.82 -12.38
N GLU A 53 -1.28 8.69 -12.98
CA GLU A 53 -1.81 7.49 -12.36
C GLU A 53 -0.81 6.76 -11.48
N LEU A 54 -0.76 7.05 -10.20
CA LEU A 54 -0.10 6.14 -9.26
C LEU A 54 -0.87 4.81 -9.23
N LYS A 55 -0.24 3.75 -9.65
CA LYS A 55 -0.85 2.42 -9.77
C LYS A 55 -0.53 1.52 -8.59
N LEU A 56 0.66 1.70 -8.02
CA LEU A 56 1.15 0.92 -6.88
C LEU A 56 1.72 1.85 -5.81
N PHE A 57 1.11 1.81 -4.64
CA PHE A 57 1.59 2.46 -3.43
C PHE A 57 2.11 1.41 -2.45
N SER A 58 3.43 1.37 -2.27
CA SER A 58 4.08 0.45 -1.34
C SER A 58 4.57 1.22 -0.12
N THR A 59 4.37 0.67 1.06
CA THR A 59 4.75 1.34 2.29
C THR A 59 5.48 0.39 3.25
N TYR A 60 6.72 0.74 3.56
CA TYR A 60 7.53 0.12 4.58
C TYR A 60 7.51 0.96 5.84
N GLY A 61 6.60 0.62 6.71
CA GLY A 61 6.37 1.29 7.98
C GLY A 61 5.33 0.55 8.82
N CYS A 62 5.11 0.96 10.06
CA CYS A 62 4.31 0.20 11.02
C CYS A 62 2.81 0.28 10.74
N ALA A 63 2.13 -0.87 10.83
CA ALA A 63 0.69 -0.99 11.10
C ALA A 63 -0.28 -0.11 10.25
N GLN A 64 0.09 0.25 9.02
CA GLN A 64 -0.80 1.04 8.16
C GLN A 64 -2.04 0.25 7.75
N MET A 65 -1.87 -1.08 7.63
CA MET A 65 -2.94 -2.01 7.24
C MET A 65 -3.50 -2.77 8.44
N TYR A 66 -3.37 -2.22 9.65
CA TYR A 66 -3.91 -2.78 10.88
C TYR A 66 -5.40 -3.07 10.77
N ASP A 67 -5.86 -4.21 11.29
CA ASP A 67 -7.22 -4.69 11.07
C ASP A 67 -7.93 -5.25 12.32
N GLU A 68 -7.25 -5.42 13.43
CA GLU A 68 -7.88 -5.99 14.62
C GLU A 68 -9.05 -5.16 15.16
N ASP A 69 -9.09 -3.86 14.81
CA ASP A 69 -10.19 -2.96 15.14
C ASP A 69 -11.32 -2.93 14.07
N GLY A 70 -11.17 -3.69 12.98
CA GLY A 70 -12.16 -3.77 11.91
C GLY A 70 -12.24 -2.55 10.97
N HIS A 71 -11.38 -1.54 11.14
CA HIS A 71 -11.46 -0.27 10.40
C HIS A 71 -10.45 -0.14 9.24
N ARG A 72 -9.78 -1.23 8.83
CA ARG A 72 -8.79 -1.17 7.76
C ARG A 72 -9.35 -0.60 6.46
N LEU A 73 -10.51 -1.06 6.02
CA LEU A 73 -11.10 -0.61 4.76
C LEU A 73 -11.49 0.86 4.84
N GLU A 74 -12.01 1.33 5.98
CA GLU A 74 -12.30 2.74 6.23
C GLU A 74 -11.04 3.60 6.06
N ARG A 75 -9.90 3.15 6.62
CA ARG A 75 -8.62 3.85 6.49
C ARG A 75 -8.12 3.97 5.06
N TRP A 76 -8.29 2.93 4.28
CA TRP A 76 -7.70 2.86 2.95
C TRP A 76 -8.63 3.31 1.82
N ASN A 77 -9.93 3.26 2.02
CA ASN A 77 -10.90 3.64 1.01
C ASN A 77 -10.67 5.07 0.42
N PRO A 78 -10.39 6.12 1.22
CA PRO A 78 -10.12 7.44 0.66
C PRO A 78 -8.94 7.46 -0.30
N ILE A 79 -7.88 6.69 0.00
CA ILE A 79 -6.66 6.62 -0.83
C ILE A 79 -6.98 6.03 -2.21
N PHE A 80 -7.79 4.97 -2.24
CA PHE A 80 -8.15 4.28 -3.47
C PHE A 80 -9.15 5.05 -4.35
N LYS A 81 -9.90 5.98 -3.77
CA LYS A 81 -10.90 6.79 -4.51
C LYS A 81 -10.31 7.62 -5.66
N GLY A 82 -9.01 7.87 -5.67
CA GLY A 82 -8.32 8.51 -6.79
C GLY A 82 -8.03 7.57 -7.96
N GLY A 83 -8.27 6.27 -7.83
CA GLY A 83 -7.98 5.28 -8.88
C GLY A 83 -6.78 4.39 -8.62
N LEU A 84 -6.12 4.49 -7.44
CA LEU A 84 -5.05 3.59 -7.04
C LEU A 84 -5.49 2.14 -7.20
N LYS A 85 -4.63 1.31 -7.80
CA LYS A 85 -4.97 -0.08 -8.13
C LYS A 85 -4.52 -1.06 -7.07
N PHE A 86 -3.38 -0.76 -6.43
CA PHE A 86 -2.75 -1.71 -5.52
C PHE A 86 -1.97 -0.98 -4.43
N ALA A 87 -2.04 -1.51 -3.21
CA ALA A 87 -1.21 -1.08 -2.12
C ALA A 87 -0.58 -2.28 -1.40
N THR A 88 0.67 -2.12 -0.96
CA THR A 88 1.36 -3.08 -0.10
C THR A 88 1.85 -2.41 1.17
N GLY A 89 1.89 -3.16 2.26
CA GLY A 89 2.30 -2.64 3.56
C GLY A 89 2.31 -3.74 4.62
N PHE A 90 2.18 -3.33 5.88
CA PHE A 90 2.17 -4.25 7.02
C PHE A 90 0.92 -4.05 7.87
N TRP A 91 0.38 -5.15 8.37
CA TRP A 91 -0.80 -5.10 9.25
C TRP A 91 -0.44 -5.00 10.73
N GLU A 92 0.80 -5.32 11.11
CA GLU A 92 1.37 -5.09 12.43
C GLU A 92 2.60 -4.16 12.34
N LEU A 93 3.36 -4.11 13.43
CA LEU A 93 4.61 -3.35 13.47
C LEU A 93 5.57 -3.88 12.41
N ALA A 94 6.12 -2.99 11.62
CA ALA A 94 7.25 -3.30 10.77
C ALA A 94 8.52 -3.08 11.60
N TRP A 95 9.17 -4.17 11.97
CA TRP A 95 10.39 -4.11 12.74
C TRP A 95 11.54 -3.68 11.84
N LEU A 96 12.19 -2.60 12.24
CA LEU A 96 13.48 -2.21 11.70
C LEU A 96 14.53 -3.12 12.38
N PHE A 97 15.03 -4.13 11.69
CA PHE A 97 16.00 -5.04 12.26
C PHE A 97 17.35 -4.36 12.46
N GLY A 98 17.72 -4.26 13.74
CA GLY A 98 19.05 -3.89 14.17
C GLY A 98 19.45 -2.43 13.92
N SER A 99 20.60 -2.07 14.44
CA SER A 99 21.29 -0.81 14.12
C SER A 99 21.79 -0.77 12.65
N ASP A 100 21.39 -1.73 11.86
CA ASP A 100 21.86 -1.93 10.51
C ASP A 100 20.79 -1.52 9.51
N TYR A 101 20.93 -0.31 8.96
CA TYR A 101 20.12 0.21 7.86
C TYR A 101 20.18 -0.68 6.60
N THR A 102 21.08 -1.68 6.56
CA THR A 102 21.26 -2.55 5.40
C THR A 102 20.06 -3.45 5.16
N SER A 103 19.40 -3.93 6.20
CA SER A 103 18.25 -4.84 6.06
C SER A 103 17.03 -4.16 5.41
N ASN A 104 16.74 -2.91 5.77
CA ASN A 104 15.63 -2.16 5.18
C ASN A 104 15.89 -1.76 3.73
N ARG A 105 17.14 -1.38 3.44
CA ARG A 105 17.59 -1.13 2.08
C ARG A 105 17.49 -2.40 1.25
N GLN A 106 17.87 -3.54 1.82
CA GLN A 106 17.81 -4.83 1.13
C GLN A 106 16.38 -5.22 0.79
N LEU A 107 15.42 -5.03 1.70
CA LEU A 107 14.00 -5.28 1.40
C LEU A 107 13.52 -4.49 0.19
N GLY A 108 13.87 -3.21 0.09
CA GLY A 108 13.53 -2.37 -1.06
C GLY A 108 14.14 -2.88 -2.36
N ILE A 109 15.41 -3.32 -2.31
CA ILE A 109 16.12 -3.89 -3.46
C ILE A 109 15.47 -5.21 -3.88
N ASP A 110 15.23 -6.11 -2.94
CA ASP A 110 14.63 -7.43 -3.21
C ASP A 110 13.24 -7.29 -3.77
N TYR A 111 12.43 -6.39 -3.20
CA TYR A 111 11.11 -6.10 -3.71
C TYR A 111 11.15 -5.59 -5.16
N ALA A 112 12.03 -4.63 -5.45
CA ALA A 112 12.19 -4.12 -6.81
C ALA A 112 12.66 -5.21 -7.79
N GLN A 113 13.58 -6.09 -7.37
CA GLN A 113 14.02 -7.22 -8.17
C GLN A 113 12.89 -8.21 -8.43
N TYR A 114 12.11 -8.56 -7.40
CA TYR A 114 10.97 -9.47 -7.54
C TYR A 114 9.85 -8.88 -8.40
N LEU A 115 9.57 -7.57 -8.29
CA LEU A 115 8.63 -6.88 -9.17
C LEU A 115 9.06 -6.92 -10.64
N ASN A 116 10.36 -6.84 -10.90
CA ASN A 116 10.92 -6.92 -12.26
C ASN A 116 10.95 -8.36 -12.81
N THR A 117 10.65 -9.36 -12.00
CA THR A 117 10.58 -10.75 -12.43
C THR A 117 9.24 -11.01 -13.10
N THR A 118 9.25 -11.31 -14.38
CA THR A 118 8.06 -11.34 -15.26
C THR A 118 6.93 -12.26 -14.81
N ASN A 119 7.23 -13.27 -14.00
CA ASN A 119 6.25 -14.27 -13.55
C ASN A 119 5.72 -14.05 -12.13
N LYS A 120 6.24 -13.05 -11.39
CA LYS A 120 5.73 -12.77 -10.05
C LYS A 120 4.61 -11.75 -10.08
N THR A 121 3.57 -12.01 -9.28
CA THR A 121 2.56 -10.99 -9.01
C THR A 121 3.08 -10.00 -7.97
N VAL A 122 2.51 -8.80 -7.92
CA VAL A 122 2.85 -7.76 -6.94
C VAL A 122 2.74 -8.29 -5.51
N LYS A 123 1.70 -9.09 -5.23
CA LYS A 123 1.50 -9.75 -3.93
C LYS A 123 2.67 -10.65 -3.55
N TYR A 124 3.05 -11.56 -4.44
CA TYR A 124 4.13 -12.51 -4.16
C TYR A 124 5.51 -11.85 -4.17
N ALA A 125 5.71 -10.80 -4.98
CA ALA A 125 6.94 -10.01 -4.92
C ALA A 125 7.11 -9.36 -3.54
N TRP A 126 6.02 -8.79 -2.98
CA TRP A 126 6.02 -8.21 -1.64
C TRP A 126 6.26 -9.27 -0.55
N TRP A 127 5.54 -10.38 -0.60
CA TRP A 127 5.68 -11.45 0.37
C TRP A 127 7.07 -12.08 0.36
N ASP A 128 7.63 -12.33 -0.81
CA ASP A 128 8.97 -12.90 -0.93
C ASP A 128 10.06 -11.94 -0.43
N ALA A 129 9.89 -10.63 -0.66
CA ALA A 129 10.81 -9.64 -0.11
C ALA A 129 10.73 -9.56 1.42
N VAL A 130 9.52 -9.72 1.99
CA VAL A 130 9.29 -9.62 3.44
C VAL A 130 9.62 -10.90 4.18
N LYS A 131 9.54 -12.08 3.56
CA LYS A 131 9.74 -13.38 4.26
C LYS A 131 11.13 -13.56 4.88
N GLU A 132 12.13 -12.86 4.35
CA GLU A 132 13.47 -12.83 4.95
C GLU A 132 13.48 -12.06 6.28
N HIS A 133 12.33 -11.45 6.64
CA HIS A 133 12.09 -10.70 7.87
C HIS A 133 10.86 -11.27 8.59
N PRO A 134 10.98 -12.44 9.24
CA PRO A 134 9.84 -13.26 9.69
C PRO A 134 8.93 -12.60 10.73
N ASP A 135 9.42 -11.58 11.44
CA ASP A 135 8.61 -10.84 12.41
C ASP A 135 7.69 -9.78 11.74
N ASN A 136 7.87 -9.56 10.45
CA ASN A 136 7.05 -8.64 9.68
C ASN A 136 5.86 -9.38 9.06
N LYS A 137 4.71 -8.76 9.14
CA LYS A 137 3.45 -9.33 8.62
C LYS A 137 2.96 -8.54 7.41
N PRO A 138 3.33 -8.99 6.20
CA PRO A 138 2.94 -8.28 4.99
C PRO A 138 1.44 -8.38 4.74
N ALA A 139 0.90 -7.29 4.22
CA ALA A 139 -0.47 -7.21 3.75
C ALA A 139 -0.55 -6.50 2.40
N VAL A 140 -1.57 -6.81 1.64
CA VAL A 140 -1.83 -6.21 0.35
C VAL A 140 -3.31 -5.87 0.20
N LEU A 141 -3.58 -4.78 -0.50
CA LEU A 141 -4.90 -4.29 -0.87
C LEU A 141 -4.95 -4.08 -2.38
N ALA A 142 -6.07 -4.42 -3.00
CA ALA A 142 -6.34 -4.10 -4.39
C ALA A 142 -7.78 -3.60 -4.54
N SER A 143 -7.95 -2.59 -5.39
CA SER A 143 -9.27 -2.05 -5.74
C SER A 143 -9.90 -2.79 -6.92
N GLY A 144 -11.20 -2.74 -7.04
CA GLY A 144 -11.94 -3.28 -8.16
C GLY A 144 -13.38 -2.80 -8.22
N ALA A 145 -13.99 -2.87 -9.39
CA ALA A 145 -15.41 -2.54 -9.59
C ALA A 145 -16.36 -3.64 -9.05
N SER A 146 -15.83 -4.76 -8.60
CA SER A 146 -16.57 -5.84 -7.94
C SER A 146 -15.64 -6.61 -7.02
N GLN A 147 -16.20 -7.40 -6.11
CA GLN A 147 -15.45 -8.27 -5.20
C GLN A 147 -14.53 -9.23 -5.96
N SER A 148 -15.05 -9.87 -7.00
CA SER A 148 -14.26 -10.80 -7.83
C SER A 148 -13.15 -10.09 -8.58
N ASN A 149 -13.39 -8.89 -9.09
CA ASN A 149 -12.39 -8.07 -9.77
C ASN A 149 -11.28 -7.63 -8.80
N ALA A 150 -11.62 -7.14 -7.62
CA ALA A 150 -10.66 -6.78 -6.59
C ALA A 150 -9.81 -7.99 -6.14
N ALA A 151 -10.44 -9.15 -5.92
CA ALA A 151 -9.76 -10.38 -5.55
C ALA A 151 -8.83 -10.87 -6.67
N SER A 152 -9.30 -10.88 -7.91
CA SER A 152 -8.47 -11.26 -9.06
C SER A 152 -7.26 -10.35 -9.23
N ARG A 153 -7.45 -9.04 -9.11
CA ARG A 153 -6.34 -8.07 -9.17
C ARG A 153 -5.35 -8.29 -8.05
N ARG A 154 -5.82 -8.45 -6.82
CA ARG A 154 -4.98 -8.74 -5.65
C ARG A 154 -4.09 -9.97 -5.86
N ASP A 155 -4.63 -11.03 -6.44
CA ASP A 155 -3.94 -12.31 -6.53
C ASP A 155 -3.09 -12.48 -7.79
N ASN A 156 -3.44 -11.79 -8.88
CA ASN A 156 -2.87 -12.08 -10.20
C ASN A 156 -2.16 -10.88 -10.85
N MET A 157 -2.27 -9.65 -10.33
CA MET A 157 -1.67 -8.48 -10.96
C MET A 157 -0.15 -8.57 -10.94
N ARG A 158 0.48 -8.38 -12.10
CA ARG A 158 1.93 -8.28 -12.28
C ARG A 158 2.30 -6.84 -12.66
N MET A 159 3.56 -6.47 -12.46
CA MET A 159 4.06 -5.15 -12.85
C MET A 159 3.86 -4.86 -14.34
N VAL A 160 4.09 -5.86 -15.18
CA VAL A 160 3.93 -5.73 -16.65
C VAL A 160 2.47 -5.48 -17.08
N ASP A 161 1.51 -5.81 -16.22
CA ASP A 161 0.09 -5.65 -16.50
C ASP A 161 -0.42 -4.25 -16.05
N LEU A 162 0.33 -3.54 -15.20
CA LEU A 162 -0.08 -2.25 -14.64
C LEU A 162 -0.48 -1.21 -15.70
N PRO A 163 0.27 -1.04 -16.82
CA PRO A 163 -0.09 -0.07 -17.85
C PRO A 163 -1.42 -0.37 -18.55
N ASN A 164 -1.82 -1.64 -18.55
CA ASN A 164 -2.99 -2.11 -19.31
C ASN A 164 -4.29 -2.11 -18.47
N TYR A 165 -4.20 -1.85 -17.17
CA TYR A 165 -5.41 -1.73 -16.36
C TYR A 165 -6.04 -0.36 -16.60
N SER A 166 -7.31 -0.37 -17.00
CA SER A 166 -8.12 0.84 -17.06
C SER A 166 -8.13 1.56 -15.72
N VAL A 167 -8.06 2.88 -15.76
CA VAL A 167 -8.26 3.73 -14.59
C VAL A 167 -9.63 3.46 -14.02
N LEU A 168 -9.69 3.14 -12.74
CA LEU A 168 -10.96 3.17 -12.00
C LEU A 168 -11.18 4.64 -11.62
N ARG A 169 -12.21 5.25 -12.21
CA ARG A 169 -12.59 6.61 -11.87
C ARG A 169 -13.21 6.69 -10.48
N ASP A 170 -13.26 7.89 -9.95
CA ASP A 170 -13.97 8.18 -8.72
C ASP A 170 -15.43 7.65 -8.81
N GLY A 171 -15.79 6.76 -7.93
CA GLY A 171 -17.06 6.03 -7.98
C GLY A 171 -16.99 4.59 -8.47
N ASP A 172 -15.90 4.20 -9.14
CA ASP A 172 -15.74 2.81 -9.64
C ASP A 172 -14.98 1.90 -8.66
N VAL A 173 -14.53 2.43 -7.54
CA VAL A 173 -13.87 1.66 -6.48
C VAL A 173 -14.90 1.20 -5.46
N ASP A 174 -15.73 0.24 -5.86
CA ASP A 174 -16.76 -0.31 -4.99
C ASP A 174 -16.23 -1.36 -4.02
N TRP A 175 -15.07 -1.94 -4.31
CA TRP A 175 -14.53 -3.07 -3.55
C TRP A 175 -13.03 -2.95 -3.31
N LEU A 176 -12.61 -3.24 -2.08
CA LEU A 176 -11.23 -3.47 -1.72
C LEU A 176 -11.03 -4.95 -1.35
N GLY A 177 -10.23 -5.65 -2.14
CA GLY A 177 -9.78 -7.01 -1.84
C GLY A 177 -8.47 -6.97 -1.06
N TRP A 178 -8.40 -7.65 0.10
CA TRP A 178 -7.18 -7.72 0.88
C TRP A 178 -6.77 -9.14 1.21
N THR A 179 -5.50 -9.31 1.55
CA THR A 179 -4.96 -10.52 2.17
C THR A 179 -3.72 -10.16 2.98
N GLN A 180 -3.45 -10.96 3.99
CA GLN A 180 -2.23 -10.90 4.78
C GLN A 180 -1.61 -12.29 4.83
N TRP A 181 -0.30 -12.35 5.06
CA TRP A 181 0.36 -13.59 5.41
C TRP A 181 0.23 -13.80 6.92
N ARG A 182 -0.25 -14.99 7.30
CA ARG A 182 -0.33 -15.45 8.70
C ARG A 182 0.85 -16.33 9.04
#